data_bb8b988fbb0589df73304e03ab50500b
#
_entry.id   bb8b988fbb0589df73304e03ab50500b
#
_cell.length_a   1.000
_cell.length_b   1.000
_cell.length_c   1.000
_cell.angle_alpha   90.00
_cell.angle_beta   90.00
_cell.angle_gamma   90.00
#
_symmetry.space_group_name_H-M   'P 1'
#
loop_
_entity.id
_entity.type
_entity.pdbx_description
1 polymer ?
#
loop_
_entity_poly.entity_id
_entity_poly.type
_entity_poly.pdbx_seq_one_letter_code
_entity_poly.pdbx_strand_id
1 'polypeptide(L)' 'MINIRPVSDLRNKYPEIEELVLKEDEAVYLTKNGYGSMVVMSLEKYAKLISDKEYEEYIDNALD' A
#
# COMPACT_ATOMS: atom_id res chain seq x y z
N MET A 1 -6.92 11.45 -5.36
CA MET A 1 -6.33 12.28 -4.30
C MET A 1 -5.19 11.53 -3.63
N ILE A 2 -4.13 12.25 -3.28
CA ILE A 2 -2.98 11.63 -2.61
C ILE A 2 -3.21 11.67 -1.11
N ASN A 3 -3.09 10.51 -0.46
CA ASN A 3 -3.19 10.41 0.99
C ASN A 3 -1.79 10.30 1.57
N ILE A 4 -1.40 11.30 2.35
CA ILE A 4 -0.09 11.34 2.97
C ILE A 4 -0.28 11.27 4.49
N ARG A 5 0.38 10.32 5.13
CA ARG A 5 0.27 10.12 6.57
C ARG A 5 1.63 9.81 7.18
N PRO A 6 1.83 10.15 8.44
CA PRO A 6 3.06 9.75 9.11
C PRO A 6 3.11 8.23 9.26
N VAL A 7 4.31 7.68 9.24
CA VAL A 7 4.50 6.23 9.32
C VAL A 7 3.92 5.65 10.61
N SER A 8 3.83 6.44 11.66
CA SER A 8 3.25 5.99 12.93
C SER A 8 1.77 5.60 12.79
N ASP A 9 1.07 6.14 11.81
CA ASP A 9 -0.32 5.78 11.58
C ASP A 9 -0.48 4.33 11.13
N LEU A 10 0.55 3.76 10.53
CA LEU A 10 0.52 2.36 10.14
C LEU A 10 0.35 1.45 11.36
N ARG A 11 0.92 1.86 12.48
CA ARG A 11 0.80 1.10 13.72
C ARG A 11 -0.42 1.53 14.55
N ASN A 12 -0.63 2.84 14.63
CA ASN A 12 -1.64 3.37 15.54
C ASN A 12 -3.03 3.50 14.95
N LYS A 13 -3.12 3.63 13.62
CA LYS A 13 -4.39 3.84 12.94
C LYS A 13 -4.53 2.92 11.72
N TYR A 14 -4.07 1.69 11.87
CA TYR A 14 -4.10 0.73 10.77
C TYR A 14 -5.50 0.55 10.17
N PRO A 15 -6.58 0.45 10.96
CA PRO A 15 -7.91 0.27 10.37
C PRO A 15 -8.31 1.37 9.40
N GLU A 16 -7.89 2.61 9.66
CA GLU A 16 -8.17 3.72 8.74
C GLU A 16 -7.38 3.56 7.45
N ILE A 17 -6.12 3.14 7.56
CA ILE A 17 -5.28 2.91 6.38
C ILE A 17 -5.83 1.76 5.56
N GLU A 18 -6.24 0.67 6.22
CA GLU A 18 -6.82 -0.46 5.52
C GLU A 18 -8.07 -0.07 4.75
N GLU A 19 -8.91 0.76 5.35
CA GLU A 19 -10.12 1.22 4.67
C GLU A 19 -9.80 2.04 3.43
N LEU A 20 -8.84 2.96 3.53
CA LEU A 20 -8.44 3.75 2.38
C LEU A 20 -7.88 2.88 1.27
N VAL A 21 -7.08 1.89 1.64
CA VAL A 21 -6.41 1.03 0.66
C VAL A 21 -7.38 0.06 0.01
N LEU A 22 -8.23 -0.59 0.81
CA LEU A 22 -9.08 -1.68 0.30
C LEU A 22 -10.44 -1.22 -0.18
N LYS A 23 -11.06 -0.27 0.51
CA LYS A 23 -12.39 0.20 0.11
C LYS A 23 -12.33 1.35 -0.87
N GLU A 24 -11.46 2.31 -0.62
CA GLU A 24 -11.37 3.50 -1.46
C GLU A 24 -10.40 3.31 -2.61
N ASP A 25 -9.68 2.18 -2.65
CA ASP A 25 -8.71 1.87 -3.70
C ASP A 25 -7.67 2.97 -3.85
N GLU A 26 -7.19 3.51 -2.75
CA GLU A 26 -6.21 4.57 -2.75
C GLU A 26 -4.86 4.07 -2.27
N ALA A 27 -3.79 4.71 -2.75
CA ALA A 27 -2.46 4.46 -2.22
C ALA A 27 -2.23 5.45 -1.07
N VAL A 28 -1.61 4.97 0.01
CA VAL A 28 -1.29 5.81 1.15
C VAL A 28 0.23 5.97 1.22
N TYR A 29 0.68 7.21 1.16
CA TYR A 29 2.10 7.53 1.19
C TYR A 29 2.51 7.82 2.62
N LEU A 30 3.46 7.04 3.13
CA LEU A 30 3.90 7.17 4.51
C LEU A 30 5.17 7.99 4.58
N THR A 31 5.23 8.89 5.56
CA THR A 31 6.39 9.73 5.74
C THR A 31 7.04 9.47 7.09
N LYS A 32 8.33 9.68 7.15
CA LYS A 32 9.08 9.61 8.39
C LYS A 32 9.98 10.83 8.44
N ASN A 33 9.86 11.62 9.51
CA ASN A 33 10.61 12.87 9.67
C ASN A 33 10.42 13.83 8.48
N GLY A 34 9.20 13.86 7.93
CA GLY A 34 8.88 14.76 6.84
C GLY A 34 9.27 14.25 5.45
N TYR A 35 9.86 13.06 5.37
CA TYR A 35 10.28 12.48 4.08
C TYR A 35 9.47 11.26 3.75
N GLY A 36 9.19 11.07 2.46
CA GLY A 36 8.51 9.87 2.01
C GLY A 36 9.37 8.65 2.28
N SER A 37 8.79 7.62 2.87
CA SER A 37 9.53 6.41 3.19
C SER A 37 8.91 5.15 2.58
N MET A 38 7.58 5.09 2.49
CA MET A 38 6.91 3.90 2.00
C MET A 38 5.59 4.28 1.34
N VAL A 39 5.04 3.34 0.59
CA VAL A 39 3.69 3.47 0.07
C VAL A 39 2.94 2.18 0.38
N VAL A 40 1.67 2.30 0.76
CA VAL A 40 0.80 1.16 1.02
C VAL A 40 -0.32 1.19 -0.01
N MET A 41 -0.55 0.08 -0.67
CA MET A 41 -1.62 -0.03 -1.66
C MET A 41 -2.13 -1.46 -1.71
N SER A 42 -3.29 -1.65 -2.33
CA SER A 42 -3.84 -3.00 -2.49
C SER A 42 -3.00 -3.80 -3.47
N LEU A 43 -3.09 -5.13 -3.36
CA LEU A 43 -2.42 -5.99 -4.33
C LEU A 43 -2.96 -5.77 -5.73
N GLU A 44 -4.26 -5.50 -5.86
CA GLU A 44 -4.86 -5.20 -7.15
C GLU A 44 -4.26 -3.95 -7.79
N LYS A 45 -4.10 -2.91 -6.98
CA LYS A 45 -3.53 -1.66 -7.49
C LYS A 45 -2.07 -1.88 -7.89
N TYR A 46 -1.33 -2.62 -7.09
CA TYR A 46 0.06 -2.92 -7.39
C TYR A 46 0.17 -3.72 -8.70
N ALA A 47 -0.72 -4.69 -8.89
CA ALA A 47 -0.74 -5.50 -10.10
C ALA A 47 -0.93 -4.67 -11.36
N LYS A 48 -1.67 -3.57 -11.26
CA LYS A 48 -1.88 -2.67 -12.39
C LYS A 48 -0.64 -1.85 -12.71
N LEU A 49 0.26 -1.70 -11.75
CA LEU A 49 1.50 -0.94 -11.95
C LEU A 49 2.62 -1.79 -12.52
N ILE A 50 2.54 -3.12 -12.35
CA ILE A 50 3.53 -4.05 -12.88
C ILE A 50 2.82 -4.99 -13.85
N SER A 51 3.60 -5.85 -14.54
CA SER A 51 2.98 -6.80 -15.44
C SER A 51 2.27 -7.89 -14.66
N ASP A 52 1.19 -8.42 -15.24
CA ASP A 52 0.43 -9.51 -14.60
C ASP A 52 1.33 -10.70 -14.27
N LYS A 53 2.29 -10.97 -15.15
CA LYS A 53 3.21 -12.08 -14.93
C LYS A 53 4.05 -11.89 -13.68
N GLU A 54 4.57 -10.69 -13.48
CA GLU A 54 5.35 -10.38 -12.29
C GLU A 54 4.49 -10.50 -11.02
N TYR A 55 3.27 -10.05 -11.11
CA TYR A 55 2.33 -10.13 -10.00
C TYR A 55 2.06 -11.59 -9.62
N GLU A 56 1.82 -12.44 -10.60
CA GLU A 56 1.55 -13.85 -10.36
C GLU A 56 2.74 -14.54 -9.71
N GLU A 57 3.95 -14.28 -10.19
CA GLU A 57 5.16 -14.85 -9.60
C GLU A 57 5.32 -14.41 -8.16
N TYR A 58 5.06 -13.14 -7.90
CA TYR A 58 5.21 -12.59 -6.56
C TYR A 58 4.24 -13.24 -5.58
N ILE A 59 3.00 -13.38 -5.99
CA ILE A 59 1.96 -13.98 -5.13
C ILE A 59 2.25 -15.46 -4.91
N ASP A 60 2.66 -16.19 -5.94
CA ASP A 60 3.00 -17.61 -5.80
C ASP A 60 4.12 -17.80 -4.79
N ASN A 61 5.14 -16.97 -4.84
CA ASN A 61 6.25 -17.05 -3.90
C ASN A 61 5.81 -16.69 -2.48
N ALA A 62 4.91 -15.75 -2.35
CA ALA A 62 4.44 -15.30 -1.03
C ALA A 62 3.54 -16.35 -0.36
N LEU A 63 2.83 -17.16 -1.16
CA LEU A 63 1.92 -18.17 -0.64
C LEU A 63 2.61 -19.48 -0.32
N ASP A 64 3.81 -19.66 -0.79
CA ASP A 64 4.62 -20.81 -0.44
C ASP A 64 5.33 -20.57 0.89
#